data_2fe51ebc9728d1564b37d412617ed618
#
_entry.id   2fe51ebc9728d1564b37d412617ed618
#
_cell.length_a   1.000
_cell.length_b   1.000
_cell.length_c   1.000
_cell.angle_alpha   90.00
_cell.angle_beta   90.00
_cell.angle_gamma   90.00
#
_symmetry.space_group_name_H-M   'P 1'
#
loop_
_entity.id
_entity.type
_entity.pdbx_description
1 polymer ?
#
loop_
_entity_poly.entity_id
_entity_poly.type
_entity_poly.pdbx_seq_one_letter_code
_entity_poly.pdbx_strand_id
1 'polypeptide(L)'
;MKLREIAYSRSGDKGEVSNVCVFVHDAADYERLAETLTADVVREHFGGLVKGPVTRYEIPTAHGLNFVLERALDGGVSMTLRVDPHGKAFQSLVLDIDL
;
A
#
# COMPACT_ATOMS: atom_id res chain seq x y z
N MET A 1 -7.35 12.93 8.35
CA MET A 1 -7.59 11.63 9.02
C MET A 1 -6.60 10.62 8.48
N LYS A 2 -5.92 9.91 9.35
CA LYS A 2 -4.99 8.87 8.93
C LYS A 2 -5.73 7.63 8.46
N LEU A 3 -5.21 6.99 7.43
CA LEU A 3 -5.80 5.76 6.90
C LEU A 3 -5.98 4.69 7.97
N ARG A 4 -5.05 4.60 8.93
CA ARG A 4 -5.13 3.61 10.01
C ARG A 4 -6.39 3.70 10.85
N GLU A 5 -7.06 4.85 10.83
CA GLU A 5 -8.28 5.04 11.63
C GLU A 5 -9.47 4.27 11.07
N ILE A 6 -9.46 3.98 9.77
CA ILE A 6 -10.58 3.29 9.12
C ILE A 6 -10.20 1.99 8.46
N ALA A 7 -8.91 1.65 8.43
CA ALA A 7 -8.45 0.51 7.65
C ALA A 7 -7.26 -0.19 8.31
N TYR A 8 -7.04 -1.42 7.86
CA TYR A 8 -5.84 -2.18 8.15
C TYR A 8 -5.22 -2.63 6.83
N SER A 9 -3.99 -3.10 6.86
CA SER A 9 -3.28 -3.48 5.65
C SER A 9 -2.51 -4.77 5.83
N ARG A 10 -2.21 -5.40 4.69
CA ARG A 10 -1.35 -6.57 4.61
C ARG A 10 -0.46 -6.40 3.40
N SER A 11 0.78 -6.85 3.48
CA SER A 11 1.70 -6.76 2.36
C SER A 11 2.42 -8.07 2.13
N GLY A 12 2.91 -8.22 0.90
CA GLY A 12 3.74 -9.34 0.51
C GLY A 12 4.73 -8.87 -0.53
N ASP A 13 5.67 -9.74 -0.89
CA ASP A 13 6.65 -9.41 -1.90
C ASP A 13 7.00 -10.64 -2.71
N LYS A 14 7.44 -10.40 -3.95
CA LYS A 14 7.95 -11.45 -4.83
C LYS A 14 8.99 -10.81 -5.74
N GLY A 15 10.26 -11.01 -5.39
CA GLY A 15 11.34 -10.35 -6.10
C GLY A 15 11.28 -8.85 -5.89
N GLU A 16 11.22 -8.11 -6.99
CA GLU A 16 11.16 -6.65 -6.94
C GLU A 16 9.73 -6.12 -6.87
N VAL A 17 8.75 -7.00 -6.87
CA VAL A 17 7.35 -6.62 -6.81
C VAL A 17 6.84 -6.81 -5.40
N SER A 18 6.23 -5.77 -4.86
CA SER A 18 5.55 -5.84 -3.58
C SER A 18 4.09 -5.54 -3.79
N ASN A 19 3.23 -6.06 -2.94
CA ASN A 19 1.84 -5.67 -2.96
C ASN A 19 1.38 -5.27 -1.57
N VAL A 20 0.47 -4.31 -1.54
CA VAL A 20 -0.13 -3.84 -0.30
C VAL A 20 -1.64 -3.87 -0.48
N CYS A 21 -2.31 -4.66 0.35
CA CYS A 21 -3.76 -4.69 0.38
C CYS A 21 -4.24 -3.85 1.55
N VAL A 22 -5.25 -3.03 1.32
CA VAL A 22 -5.85 -2.18 2.34
C VAL A 22 -7.32 -2.54 2.44
N PHE A 23 -7.77 -2.87 3.65
CA PHE A 23 -9.15 -3.27 3.90
C PHE A 23 -9.76 -2.38 4.97
N VAL A 24 -10.97 -1.89 4.75
CA VAL A 24 -11.66 -1.09 5.76
C VAL A 24 -12.17 -1.99 6.89
N HIS A 25 -12.23 -1.43 8.10
CA HIS A 25 -12.82 -2.12 9.24
C HIS A 25 -14.35 -2.18 9.13
N ASP A 26 -14.95 -1.12 8.56
CA ASP A 26 -16.39 -1.00 8.39
C ASP A 26 -16.69 -0.87 6.90
N ALA A 27 -17.54 -1.76 6.38
CA ALA A 27 -17.92 -1.75 4.97
C ALA A 27 -18.45 -0.39 4.51
N ALA A 28 -19.06 0.39 5.40
CA ALA A 28 -19.55 1.71 5.08
C ALA A 28 -18.45 2.69 4.65
N ASP A 29 -17.20 2.42 5.03
CA ASP A 29 -16.07 3.28 4.67
C ASP A 29 -15.42 2.90 3.34
N TYR A 30 -15.86 1.81 2.72
CA TYR A 30 -15.20 1.34 1.50
C TYR A 30 -15.31 2.31 0.34
N GLU A 31 -16.48 2.90 0.13
CA GLU A 31 -16.69 3.84 -0.97
C GLU A 31 -15.76 5.04 -0.82
N ARG A 32 -15.66 5.57 0.39
CA ARG A 32 -14.75 6.67 0.68
C ARG A 32 -13.30 6.28 0.42
N LEU A 33 -12.91 5.08 0.85
CA LEU A 33 -11.56 4.58 0.62
C LEU A 33 -11.27 4.50 -0.88
N ALA A 34 -12.20 3.93 -1.65
CA ALA A 34 -12.03 3.76 -3.08
C ALA A 34 -11.91 5.10 -3.82
N GLU A 35 -12.60 6.13 -3.34
CA GLU A 35 -12.55 7.45 -3.95
C GLU A 35 -11.26 8.21 -3.61
N THR A 36 -10.74 8.03 -2.41
CA THR A 36 -9.63 8.85 -1.91
C THR A 36 -8.27 8.19 -2.02
N LEU A 37 -8.20 6.87 -1.90
CA LEU A 37 -6.93 6.15 -1.94
C LEU A 37 -6.64 5.66 -3.35
N THR A 38 -6.09 6.55 -4.15
CA THR A 38 -5.75 6.26 -5.55
C THR A 38 -4.33 5.72 -5.67
N ALA A 39 -4.00 5.17 -6.84
CA ALA A 39 -2.63 4.73 -7.12
C ALA A 39 -1.64 5.88 -7.02
N ASP A 40 -2.04 7.08 -7.47
CA ASP A 40 -1.18 8.26 -7.41
C ASP A 40 -0.89 8.68 -5.97
N VAL A 41 -1.89 8.64 -5.11
CA VAL A 41 -1.73 8.97 -3.69
C VAL A 41 -0.73 8.01 -3.04
N VAL A 42 -0.88 6.72 -3.31
CA VAL A 42 0.03 5.70 -2.76
C VAL A 42 1.44 5.90 -3.29
N ARG A 43 1.58 6.11 -4.59
CA ARG A 43 2.88 6.31 -5.22
C ARG A 43 3.60 7.53 -4.64
N GLU A 44 2.88 8.63 -4.51
CA GLU A 44 3.44 9.86 -3.96
C GLU A 44 3.87 9.67 -2.51
N HIS A 45 3.08 8.96 -1.74
CA HIS A 45 3.38 8.71 -0.34
C HIS A 45 4.67 7.91 -0.16
N PHE A 46 4.87 6.88 -0.97
CA PHE A 46 6.08 6.08 -0.90
C PHE A 46 7.30 6.76 -1.54
N GLY A 47 7.07 7.66 -2.49
CA GLY A 47 8.15 8.42 -3.12
C GLY A 47 9.23 7.52 -3.69
N GLY A 48 10.49 7.77 -3.32
CA GLY A 48 11.63 7.04 -3.84
C GLY A 48 11.73 5.58 -3.43
N LEU A 49 10.88 5.12 -2.52
CA LEU A 49 10.86 3.71 -2.13
C LEU A 49 10.27 2.81 -3.21
N VAL A 50 9.48 3.39 -4.12
CA VAL A 50 8.87 2.64 -5.22
C VAL A 50 9.29 3.32 -6.51
N LYS A 51 10.11 2.62 -7.32
CA LYS A 51 10.69 3.18 -8.54
C LYS A 51 9.88 2.88 -9.79
N GLY A 52 9.06 1.84 -9.75
CA GLY A 52 8.22 1.46 -10.86
C GLY A 52 6.78 1.95 -10.69
N PRO A 53 5.90 1.54 -11.60
CA PRO A 53 4.49 1.93 -11.53
C PRO A 53 3.77 1.33 -10.33
N VAL A 54 2.73 2.02 -9.90
CA VAL A 54 1.80 1.53 -8.88
C VAL A 54 0.47 1.27 -9.57
N THR A 55 -0.02 0.05 -9.47
CA THR A 55 -1.30 -0.33 -10.05
C THR A 55 -2.28 -0.67 -8.94
N ARG A 56 -3.48 -0.09 -9.03
CA ARG A 56 -4.52 -0.32 -8.03
C ARG A 56 -5.57 -1.28 -8.59
N TYR A 57 -5.94 -2.27 -7.79
CA TYR A 57 -7.03 -3.19 -8.08
C TYR A 57 -8.08 -3.08 -6.99
N GLU A 58 -9.35 -3.05 -7.36
CA GLU A 58 -10.44 -3.02 -6.40
C GLU A 58 -10.86 -4.44 -6.05
N ILE A 59 -11.14 -4.67 -4.75
CA ILE A 59 -11.61 -5.95 -4.25
C ILE A 59 -12.93 -5.69 -3.51
N PRO A 60 -14.03 -5.41 -4.25
CA PRO A 60 -15.28 -4.98 -3.62
C PRO A 60 -15.87 -6.00 -2.65
N THR A 61 -15.71 -7.28 -2.95
CA THR A 61 -16.26 -8.35 -2.09
C THR A 61 -15.58 -8.40 -0.74
N ALA A 62 -14.33 -7.94 -0.65
CA ALA A 62 -13.57 -7.89 0.59
C ALA A 62 -13.50 -6.48 1.18
N HIS A 63 -14.14 -5.51 0.54
CA HIS A 63 -14.09 -4.11 0.92
C HIS A 63 -12.65 -3.61 1.05
N GLY A 64 -11.86 -3.88 0.02
CA GLY A 64 -10.45 -3.55 0.01
C GLY A 64 -9.91 -3.15 -1.35
N LEU A 65 -8.67 -2.71 -1.32
CA LEU A 65 -7.90 -2.33 -2.50
C LEU A 65 -6.56 -3.04 -2.45
N ASN A 66 -6.07 -3.47 -3.60
CA ASN A 66 -4.73 -4.06 -3.70
C ASN A 66 -3.87 -3.15 -4.58
N PHE A 67 -2.74 -2.73 -4.05
CA PHE A 67 -1.75 -1.93 -4.79
C PHE A 67 -0.56 -2.80 -5.12
N VAL A 68 -0.25 -2.92 -6.40
CA VAL A 68 0.93 -3.63 -6.87
C VAL A 68 2.01 -2.59 -7.12
N LEU A 69 3.12 -2.74 -6.40
CA LEU A 69 4.24 -1.79 -6.39
C LEU A 69 5.41 -2.45 -7.10
N GLU A 70 5.67 -2.03 -8.33
CA GLU A 70 6.77 -2.60 -9.10
C GLU A 70 8.07 -1.89 -8.76
N ARG A 71 9.16 -2.66 -8.73
CA ARG A 71 10.50 -2.16 -8.37
C ARG A 71 10.51 -1.49 -7.00
N ALA A 72 9.66 -2.00 -6.10
CA ALA A 72 9.54 -1.44 -4.76
C ALA A 72 10.76 -1.78 -3.91
N LEU A 73 11.39 -2.92 -4.18
CA LEU A 73 12.56 -3.37 -3.44
C LEU A 73 13.83 -3.33 -4.31
N ASP A 74 13.79 -2.52 -5.36
CA ASP A 74 14.90 -2.38 -6.29
C ASP A 74 16.15 -1.86 -5.57
N GLY A 75 17.32 -2.32 -6.03
CA GLY A 75 18.57 -1.96 -5.40
C GLY A 75 18.86 -2.77 -4.16
N GLY A 76 18.24 -3.91 -4.07
CA GLY A 76 18.34 -4.74 -2.87
C GLY A 76 17.76 -3.98 -1.71
N VAL A 77 16.86 -4.48 -1.05
CA VAL A 77 16.21 -3.86 0.09
C VAL A 77 16.92 -2.57 0.51
N SER A 78 16.31 -1.43 0.24
CA SER A 78 16.94 -0.15 0.56
C SER A 78 17.32 -0.11 2.03
N MET A 79 18.18 0.85 2.39
CA MET A 79 18.57 1.02 3.77
C MET A 79 17.36 1.15 4.69
N THR A 80 16.31 1.82 4.20
CA THR A 80 15.09 2.03 4.97
C THR A 80 14.34 0.73 5.24
N LEU A 81 14.39 -0.20 4.30
CA LEU A 81 13.65 -1.46 4.39
C LEU A 81 14.53 -2.62 4.83
N ARG A 82 15.76 -2.35 5.19
CA ARG A 82 16.73 -3.40 5.54
C ARG A 82 16.27 -4.28 6.69
N VAL A 83 15.51 -3.72 7.63
CA VAL A 83 14.98 -4.46 8.76
C VAL A 83 13.72 -5.23 8.42
N ASP A 84 13.20 -5.05 7.21
CA ASP A 84 12.02 -5.74 6.74
C ASP A 84 12.29 -6.32 5.35
N PRO A 85 13.03 -7.43 5.27
CA PRO A 85 13.41 -8.00 3.99
C PRO A 85 12.26 -8.53 3.14
N HIS A 86 11.07 -8.63 3.73
CA HIS A 86 9.87 -9.10 3.03
C HIS A 86 8.96 -7.97 2.59
N GLY A 87 9.42 -6.73 2.69
CA GLY A 87 8.64 -5.58 2.28
C GLY A 87 7.48 -5.24 3.17
N LYS A 88 7.42 -5.80 4.37
CA LYS A 88 6.29 -5.59 5.28
C LYS A 88 6.22 -4.16 5.83
N ALA A 89 7.31 -3.40 5.69
CA ALA A 89 7.29 -2.00 6.07
C ALA A 89 6.22 -1.23 5.27
N PHE A 90 5.93 -1.65 4.05
CA PHE A 90 4.90 -1.00 3.25
C PHE A 90 3.52 -1.09 3.90
N GLN A 91 3.20 -2.20 4.58
CA GLN A 91 1.90 -2.32 5.23
C GLN A 91 1.75 -1.35 6.39
N SER A 92 2.84 -0.98 7.03
CA SER A 92 2.81 0.03 8.09
C SER A 92 2.80 1.44 7.52
N LEU A 93 3.63 1.68 6.50
CA LEU A 93 3.77 3.00 5.91
C LEU A 93 2.48 3.47 5.22
N VAL A 94 1.77 2.57 4.55
CA VAL A 94 0.55 2.93 3.86
C VAL A 94 -0.50 3.49 4.82
N LEU A 95 -0.52 3.01 6.05
CA LEU A 95 -1.50 3.43 7.05
C LEU A 95 -1.26 4.84 7.57
N ASP A 96 -0.11 5.44 7.24
CA ASP A 96 0.18 6.82 7.61
C ASP A 96 -0.32 7.83 6.59
N ILE A 97 -0.90 7.37 5.48
CA ILE A 97 -1.48 8.27 4.48
C ILE A 97 -2.62 9.07 5.11
N ASP A 98 -2.61 10.37 4.84
CA ASP A 98 -3.70 11.26 5.23
C ASP A 98 -4.75 11.27 4.12
N LEU A 99 -5.99 11.02 4.51
CA LEU A 99 -7.12 11.05 3.58
C LEU A 99 -7.88 12.36 3.65
#